data_083df5298b740fb4588a3a81bd772770
#
_entry.id   083df5298b740fb4588a3a81bd772770
#
_cell.length_a   1.000
_cell.length_b   1.000
_cell.length_c   1.000
_cell.angle_alpha   90.00
_cell.angle_beta   90.00
_cell.angle_gamma   90.00
#
_symmetry.space_group_name_H-M   'P 1'
#
loop_
_entity.id
_entity.type
_entity.pdbx_description
1 polymer ?
#
loop_
_entity_poly.entity_id
_entity_poly.type
_entity_poly.pdbx_seq_one_letter_code
_entity_poly.pdbx_strand_id
1 'polypeptide(L)'
;DQLSSNKIAYSHMKNMSDTELQRFLIDMAEQENNKQGIILDLRYNTGGNVHDEVLRFLSQRPYLQWQYRGGKRAPQSNFAPSAKPIVLLINEQSLSDAEMTAAGFKALKLGKIIGNETYRWIIFTSAKGLVDGSNYRLPSWGCYTLDGQDLEQTGVAPDLSLIHI
;
A
#
# COMPACT_ATOMS: atom_id res chain seq x y z
N ASP A 1 12.84 -15.06 -1.92
CA ASP A 1 12.39 -16.26 -1.19
C ASP A 1 13.49 -17.05 -0.48
N GLN A 2 14.72 -17.12 -1.06
CA GLN A 2 15.81 -17.82 -0.41
C GLN A 2 16.19 -17.23 0.96
N LEU A 3 16.21 -15.90 1.09
CA LEU A 3 16.58 -15.20 2.34
C LEU A 3 15.60 -15.43 3.49
N SER A 4 14.31 -15.63 3.19
CA SER A 4 13.25 -15.84 4.19
C SER A 4 12.89 -17.31 4.39
N SER A 5 13.60 -18.24 3.75
CA SER A 5 13.20 -19.66 3.69
C SER A 5 11.72 -19.82 3.28
N ASN A 6 11.28 -18.99 2.36
CA ASN A 6 9.91 -18.93 1.83
C ASN A 6 8.81 -18.60 2.87
N LYS A 7 9.17 -17.90 3.96
CA LYS A 7 8.25 -17.57 5.05
C LYS A 7 7.56 -16.22 4.90
N ILE A 8 7.99 -15.38 3.96
CA ILE A 8 7.49 -14.03 3.74
C ILE A 8 6.81 -13.97 2.38
N ALA A 9 5.59 -13.43 2.35
CA ALA A 9 4.94 -13.02 1.11
C ALA A 9 5.55 -11.69 0.65
N TYR A 10 5.82 -11.57 -0.64
CA TYR A 10 6.35 -10.34 -1.24
C TYR A 10 5.58 -10.00 -2.50
N SER A 11 5.12 -8.77 -2.60
CA SER A 11 4.55 -8.23 -3.82
C SER A 11 5.10 -6.82 -4.08
N HIS A 12 5.52 -6.55 -5.32
CA HIS A 12 5.98 -5.24 -5.77
C HIS A 12 4.95 -4.66 -6.74
N MET A 13 4.35 -3.55 -6.37
CA MET A 13 3.45 -2.79 -7.24
C MET A 13 4.22 -1.64 -7.90
N LYS A 14 4.36 -1.68 -9.22
CA LYS A 14 5.08 -0.66 -10.00
C LYS A 14 4.29 0.64 -10.18
N ASN A 15 2.99 0.55 -10.10
CA ASN A 15 2.05 1.66 -10.12
C ASN A 15 0.76 1.27 -9.41
N MET A 16 -0.14 2.21 -9.21
CA MET A 16 -1.41 2.02 -8.52
C MET A 16 -2.58 1.95 -9.52
N SER A 17 -2.45 1.05 -10.53
CA SER A 17 -3.52 0.77 -11.50
C SER A 17 -4.33 -0.47 -11.12
N ASP A 18 -5.52 -0.62 -11.74
CA ASP A 18 -6.38 -1.79 -11.56
C ASP A 18 -5.64 -3.11 -11.91
N THR A 19 -4.80 -3.09 -12.93
CA THR A 19 -4.02 -4.26 -13.34
C THR A 19 -3.01 -4.68 -12.26
N GLU A 20 -2.29 -3.72 -11.68
CA GLU A 20 -1.35 -4.00 -10.59
C GLU A 20 -2.09 -4.40 -9.30
N LEU A 21 -3.26 -3.81 -9.03
CA LEU A 21 -4.11 -4.21 -7.92
C LEU A 21 -4.56 -5.68 -8.06
N GLN A 22 -5.05 -6.07 -9.24
CA GLN A 22 -5.45 -7.46 -9.47
C GLN A 22 -4.29 -8.42 -9.29
N ARG A 23 -3.10 -8.09 -9.82
CA ARG A 23 -1.90 -8.89 -9.61
C ARG A 23 -1.52 -9.00 -8.13
N PHE A 24 -1.53 -7.88 -7.41
CA PHE A 24 -1.30 -7.87 -5.96
C PHE A 24 -2.28 -8.79 -5.21
N LEU A 25 -3.58 -8.72 -5.52
CA LEU A 25 -4.58 -9.56 -4.88
C LEU A 25 -4.39 -11.05 -5.18
N ILE A 26 -3.99 -11.41 -6.41
CA ILE A 26 -3.67 -12.78 -6.79
C ILE A 26 -2.41 -13.26 -6.04
N ASP A 27 -1.34 -12.46 -6.06
CA ASP A 27 -0.10 -12.77 -5.33
C ASP A 27 -0.38 -13.02 -3.84
N MET A 28 -1.22 -12.20 -3.23
CA MET A 28 -1.59 -12.36 -1.83
C MET A 28 -2.47 -13.59 -1.59
N ALA A 29 -3.43 -13.87 -2.49
CA ALA A 29 -4.27 -15.05 -2.40
C ALA A 29 -3.46 -16.37 -2.46
N GLU A 30 -2.43 -16.41 -3.30
CA GLU A 30 -1.56 -17.58 -3.45
C GLU A 30 -0.58 -17.76 -2.28
N GLN A 31 -0.11 -16.65 -1.71
CA GLN A 31 1.02 -16.67 -0.77
C GLN A 31 0.58 -16.54 0.70
N GLU A 32 -0.48 -15.79 0.97
CA GLU A 32 -0.78 -15.32 2.34
C GLU A 32 -0.97 -16.46 3.34
N ASN A 33 -1.68 -17.52 2.96
CA ASN A 33 -2.04 -18.60 3.89
C ASN A 33 -0.85 -19.34 4.49
N ASN A 34 0.26 -19.44 3.78
CA ASN A 34 1.44 -20.22 4.17
C ASN A 34 2.61 -19.35 4.68
N LYS A 35 2.42 -18.02 4.76
CA LYS A 35 3.48 -17.08 5.13
C LYS A 35 3.29 -16.55 6.55
N GLN A 36 4.39 -16.14 7.14
CA GLN A 36 4.45 -15.60 8.50
C GLN A 36 4.45 -14.06 8.54
N GLY A 37 4.62 -13.42 7.39
CA GLY A 37 4.61 -11.97 7.25
C GLY A 37 4.48 -11.56 5.79
N ILE A 38 4.26 -10.27 5.57
CA ILE A 38 4.01 -9.67 4.25
C ILE A 38 4.94 -8.50 4.06
N ILE A 39 5.53 -8.39 2.87
CA ILE A 39 6.22 -7.20 2.39
C ILE A 39 5.48 -6.70 1.16
N LEU A 40 4.92 -5.49 1.24
CA LEU A 40 4.45 -4.73 0.09
C LEU A 40 5.54 -3.73 -0.29
N ASP A 41 5.99 -3.78 -1.54
CA ASP A 41 7.03 -2.91 -2.05
C ASP A 41 6.43 -1.88 -3.00
N LEU A 42 6.47 -0.60 -2.61
CA LEU A 42 6.04 0.54 -3.41
C LEU A 42 7.21 1.42 -3.86
N ARG A 43 8.44 0.94 -3.73
CA ARG A 43 9.60 1.68 -4.25
C ARG A 43 9.48 1.81 -5.76
N TYR A 44 9.78 3.01 -6.27
CA TYR A 44 9.67 3.37 -7.71
C TYR A 44 8.22 3.29 -8.24
N ASN A 45 7.22 3.32 -7.37
CA ASN A 45 5.82 3.31 -7.76
C ASN A 45 5.37 4.68 -8.29
N THR A 46 4.85 4.70 -9.50
CA THR A 46 4.51 5.94 -10.23
C THR A 46 3.10 6.47 -9.93
N GLY A 47 2.44 5.97 -8.89
CA GLY A 47 1.09 6.39 -8.52
C GLY A 47 -0.01 5.77 -9.36
N GLY A 48 -1.21 6.25 -9.18
CA GLY A 48 -2.45 5.76 -9.81
C GLY A 48 -3.69 6.16 -9.01
N ASN A 49 -4.59 5.20 -8.73
CA ASN A 49 -5.82 5.48 -7.97
C ASN A 49 -6.45 4.20 -7.37
N VAL A 50 -5.69 3.39 -6.65
CA VAL A 50 -6.19 2.15 -6.00
C VAL A 50 -5.74 2.00 -4.54
N HIS A 51 -5.32 3.11 -3.90
CA HIS A 51 -4.86 3.11 -2.51
C HIS A 51 -5.91 2.56 -1.54
N ASP A 52 -7.18 2.91 -1.73
CA ASP A 52 -8.28 2.47 -0.85
C ASP A 52 -8.46 0.95 -0.90
N GLU A 53 -8.40 0.35 -2.09
CA GLU A 53 -8.53 -1.10 -2.27
C GLU A 53 -7.37 -1.85 -1.62
N VAL A 54 -6.14 -1.35 -1.81
CA VAL A 54 -4.94 -1.91 -1.19
C VAL A 54 -5.03 -1.83 0.34
N LEU A 55 -5.37 -0.66 0.87
CA LEU A 55 -5.50 -0.45 2.32
C LEU A 55 -6.65 -1.27 2.91
N ARG A 56 -7.79 -1.35 2.22
CA ARG A 56 -8.93 -2.18 2.62
C ARG A 56 -8.55 -3.64 2.71
N PHE A 57 -7.81 -4.17 1.73
CA PHE A 57 -7.31 -5.53 1.76
C PHE A 57 -6.36 -5.75 2.94
N LEU A 58 -5.34 -4.91 3.09
CA LEU A 58 -4.33 -5.04 4.14
C LEU A 58 -4.90 -4.88 5.56
N SER A 59 -6.01 -4.16 5.73
CA SER A 59 -6.65 -3.93 7.02
C SER A 59 -7.63 -5.02 7.45
N GLN A 60 -7.92 -6.01 6.60
CA GLN A 60 -8.84 -7.10 6.93
C GLN A 60 -8.34 -7.89 8.16
N ARG A 61 -9.26 -8.12 9.09
CA ARG A 61 -9.00 -8.83 10.34
C ARG A 61 -9.89 -10.04 10.47
N PRO A 62 -9.43 -11.11 11.14
CA PRO A 62 -10.30 -12.21 11.52
C PRO A 62 -11.44 -11.70 12.43
N TYR A 63 -12.66 -12.12 12.15
CA TYR A 63 -13.84 -11.75 12.94
C TYR A 63 -14.68 -12.96 13.39
N LEU A 64 -14.46 -14.14 12.81
CA LEU A 64 -15.07 -15.41 13.16
C LEU A 64 -14.06 -16.56 12.96
N GLN A 65 -14.48 -17.76 13.33
CA GLN A 65 -13.76 -18.99 13.01
C GLN A 65 -14.74 -20.02 12.43
N TRP A 66 -14.30 -20.69 11.37
CA TRP A 66 -14.96 -21.84 10.80
C TRP A 66 -14.37 -23.14 11.34
N GLN A 67 -15.19 -24.16 11.47
CA GLN A 67 -14.72 -25.50 11.75
C GLN A 67 -15.59 -26.51 10.98
N TYR A 68 -14.99 -27.24 10.07
CA TYR A 68 -15.61 -28.42 9.53
C TYR A 68 -15.72 -29.48 10.66
N ARG A 69 -16.80 -30.24 10.71
CA ARG A 69 -16.99 -31.28 11.73
C ARG A 69 -15.81 -32.25 11.73
N GLY A 70 -15.12 -32.37 12.88
CA GLY A 70 -13.91 -33.16 13.05
C GLY A 70 -12.61 -32.53 12.48
N GLY A 71 -12.69 -31.34 11.87
CA GLY A 71 -11.54 -30.62 11.35
C GLY A 71 -10.94 -29.58 12.30
N LYS A 72 -9.91 -28.89 11.83
CA LYS A 72 -9.30 -27.78 12.55
C LYS A 72 -10.09 -26.49 12.32
N ARG A 73 -10.05 -25.57 13.28
CA ARG A 73 -10.58 -24.22 13.12
C ARG A 73 -9.73 -23.41 12.13
N ALA A 74 -10.40 -22.65 11.29
CA ALA A 74 -9.80 -21.69 10.37
C ALA A 74 -10.42 -20.30 10.56
N PRO A 75 -9.66 -19.22 10.37
CA PRO A 75 -10.19 -17.87 10.53
C PRO A 75 -11.17 -17.51 9.39
N GLN A 76 -12.12 -16.67 9.70
CA GLN A 76 -12.93 -15.87 8.80
C GLN A 76 -12.63 -14.39 9.14
N SER A 77 -12.22 -13.57 8.22
CA SER A 77 -12.30 -13.66 6.75
C SER A 77 -11.29 -14.66 6.17
N ASN A 78 -11.49 -15.04 4.90
CA ASN A 78 -10.58 -15.94 4.18
C ASN A 78 -9.17 -15.34 4.05
N PHE A 79 -9.07 -14.03 3.98
CA PHE A 79 -7.82 -13.27 4.01
C PHE A 79 -7.83 -12.35 5.23
N ALA A 80 -6.78 -12.41 6.01
CA ALA A 80 -6.60 -11.56 7.18
C ALA A 80 -5.14 -11.09 7.28
N PRO A 81 -4.64 -10.29 6.31
CA PRO A 81 -3.24 -9.85 6.27
C PRO A 81 -2.81 -9.18 7.55
N SER A 82 -3.68 -8.38 8.15
CA SER A 82 -3.38 -7.65 9.39
C SER A 82 -3.20 -8.55 10.64
N ALA A 83 -3.49 -9.85 10.54
CA ALA A 83 -3.16 -10.82 11.59
C ALA A 83 -1.67 -11.21 11.59
N LYS A 84 -0.90 -10.76 10.60
CA LYS A 84 0.53 -11.03 10.42
C LYS A 84 1.31 -9.71 10.41
N PRO A 85 2.61 -9.72 10.71
CA PRO A 85 3.45 -8.55 10.49
C PRO A 85 3.45 -8.13 9.03
N ILE A 86 3.22 -6.84 8.77
CA ILE A 86 3.29 -6.24 7.44
C ILE A 86 4.40 -5.19 7.44
N VAL A 87 5.22 -5.21 6.41
CA VAL A 87 6.22 -4.17 6.12
C VAL A 87 5.87 -3.54 4.79
N LEU A 88 5.86 -2.21 4.76
CA LEU A 88 5.75 -1.42 3.55
C LEU A 88 7.12 -0.84 3.20
N LEU A 89 7.59 -1.07 1.98
CA LEU A 89 8.82 -0.46 1.47
C LEU A 89 8.48 0.74 0.59
N ILE A 90 9.13 1.86 0.85
CA ILE A 90 9.02 3.11 0.09
C ILE A 90 10.40 3.69 -0.22
N ASN A 91 10.45 4.56 -1.21
CA ASN A 91 11.63 5.39 -1.47
C ASN A 91 11.24 6.77 -2.04
N GLU A 92 12.26 7.58 -2.30
CA GLU A 92 12.14 8.93 -2.87
C GLU A 92 11.50 8.98 -4.26
N GLN A 93 11.20 7.84 -4.87
CA GLN A 93 10.48 7.73 -6.14
C GLN A 93 9.09 7.08 -6.00
N SER A 94 8.65 6.83 -4.76
CA SER A 94 7.26 6.50 -4.48
C SER A 94 6.44 7.79 -4.54
N LEU A 95 5.54 7.92 -5.51
CA LEU A 95 4.82 9.18 -5.73
C LEU A 95 3.30 9.04 -5.81
N SER A 96 2.59 10.14 -5.59
CA SER A 96 1.14 10.28 -5.76
C SER A 96 0.35 9.24 -4.95
N ASP A 97 -0.40 8.35 -5.59
CA ASP A 97 -1.23 7.32 -4.93
C ASP A 97 -0.42 6.35 -4.05
N ALA A 98 0.86 6.12 -4.38
CA ALA A 98 1.76 5.36 -3.51
C ALA A 98 2.03 6.07 -2.18
N GLU A 99 2.10 7.41 -2.19
CA GLU A 99 2.24 8.22 -0.98
C GLU A 99 0.96 8.21 -0.15
N MET A 100 -0.22 8.24 -0.79
CA MET A 100 -1.51 8.06 -0.12
C MET A 100 -1.61 6.70 0.54
N THR A 101 -1.16 5.65 -0.16
CA THR A 101 -1.08 4.30 0.41
C THR A 101 -0.18 4.28 1.64
N ALA A 102 1.00 4.88 1.57
CA ALA A 102 1.94 4.94 2.69
C ALA A 102 1.38 5.75 3.88
N ALA A 103 0.75 6.90 3.62
CA ALA A 103 0.10 7.71 4.65
C ALA A 103 -1.06 6.96 5.32
N GLY A 104 -1.92 6.32 4.52
CA GLY A 104 -3.02 5.49 5.02
C GLY A 104 -2.53 4.28 5.81
N PHE A 105 -1.48 3.61 5.34
CA PHE A 105 -0.85 2.48 6.03
C PHE A 105 -0.37 2.89 7.44
N LYS A 106 0.26 4.06 7.54
CA LYS A 106 0.72 4.65 8.81
C LYS A 106 -0.45 5.03 9.72
N ALA A 107 -1.45 5.73 9.18
CA ALA A 107 -2.64 6.16 9.92
C ALA A 107 -3.45 4.99 10.47
N LEU A 108 -3.59 3.92 9.69
CA LEU A 108 -4.29 2.68 10.07
C LEU A 108 -3.42 1.74 10.94
N LYS A 109 -2.15 2.09 11.18
CA LYS A 109 -1.19 1.30 12.00
C LYS A 109 -1.07 -0.15 11.53
N LEU A 110 -0.98 -0.36 10.21
CA LEU A 110 -0.97 -1.69 9.62
C LEU A 110 0.36 -2.43 9.78
N GLY A 111 1.46 -1.70 10.03
CA GLY A 111 2.79 -2.28 10.21
C GLY A 111 3.88 -1.23 10.24
N LYS A 112 5.08 -1.59 9.79
CA LYS A 112 6.25 -0.72 9.71
C LYS A 112 6.53 -0.29 8.28
N ILE A 113 6.90 0.97 8.12
CA ILE A 113 7.35 1.54 6.86
C ILE A 113 8.89 1.63 6.89
N ILE A 114 9.54 1.07 5.87
CA ILE A 114 11.01 1.05 5.77
C ILE A 114 11.43 1.66 4.43
N GLY A 115 12.49 2.43 4.42
CA GLY A 115 13.07 3.00 3.21
C GLY A 115 13.47 4.46 3.34
N ASN A 116 13.17 5.27 2.34
CA ASN A 116 13.38 6.71 2.32
C ASN A 116 12.05 7.43 2.25
N GLU A 117 12.04 8.71 2.63
CA GLU A 117 10.87 9.58 2.48
C GLU A 117 10.39 9.60 1.01
N THR A 118 9.08 9.70 0.82
CA THR A 118 8.45 9.68 -0.51
C THR A 118 8.71 10.96 -1.32
N TYR A 119 8.25 10.97 -2.56
CA TYR A 119 8.57 12.01 -3.55
C TYR A 119 8.03 13.40 -3.23
N ARG A 120 6.92 13.52 -2.47
CA ARG A 120 6.17 14.76 -2.20
C ARG A 120 5.36 15.25 -3.41
N TRP A 121 4.84 14.31 -4.19
CA TRP A 121 3.99 14.65 -5.34
C TRP A 121 2.57 14.07 -5.17
N ILE A 122 1.92 14.45 -4.10
CA ILE A 122 0.50 14.18 -3.84
C ILE A 122 -0.33 15.34 -4.37
N ILE A 123 -0.59 15.36 -5.65
CA ILE A 123 -1.35 16.42 -6.31
C ILE A 123 -2.58 15.84 -6.98
N PHE A 124 -3.75 16.25 -6.55
CA PHE A 124 -4.99 15.98 -7.25
C PHE A 124 -5.24 17.07 -8.27
N THR A 125 -5.40 16.67 -9.54
CA THR A 125 -5.57 17.60 -10.64
C THR A 125 -6.91 17.45 -11.32
N SER A 126 -7.48 18.59 -11.75
CA SER A 126 -8.59 18.65 -12.71
C SER A 126 -8.03 18.89 -14.10
N ALA A 127 -8.68 18.29 -15.12
CA ALA A 127 -8.35 18.59 -16.51
C ALA A 127 -9.35 19.62 -17.06
N LYS A 128 -8.84 20.60 -17.79
CA LYS A 128 -9.67 21.55 -18.58
C LYS A 128 -9.31 21.47 -20.06
N GLY A 129 -10.34 21.32 -20.91
CA GLY A 129 -10.21 21.38 -22.34
C GLY A 129 -10.02 22.82 -22.84
N LEU A 130 -9.20 23.01 -23.85
CA LEU A 130 -9.03 24.26 -24.58
C LEU A 130 -9.83 24.23 -25.90
N VAL A 131 -10.00 25.40 -26.51
CA VAL A 131 -10.79 25.55 -27.75
C VAL A 131 -10.21 24.82 -28.96
N ASP A 132 -8.90 24.50 -28.90
CA ASP A 132 -8.19 23.74 -29.93
C ASP A 132 -8.25 22.21 -29.71
N GLY A 133 -9.00 21.74 -28.67
CA GLY A 133 -9.12 20.34 -28.30
C GLY A 133 -7.99 19.81 -27.41
N SER A 134 -6.98 20.61 -27.10
CA SER A 134 -5.96 20.24 -26.12
C SER A 134 -6.50 20.30 -24.67
N ASN A 135 -5.83 19.61 -23.77
CA ASN A 135 -6.17 19.61 -22.35
C ASN A 135 -4.99 20.04 -21.51
N TYR A 136 -5.25 20.74 -20.42
CA TYR A 136 -4.27 20.99 -19.39
C TYR A 136 -4.75 20.55 -18.01
N ARG A 137 -3.83 20.17 -17.16
CA ARG A 137 -4.13 19.73 -15.79
C ARG A 137 -3.78 20.84 -14.80
N LEU A 138 -4.69 21.07 -13.87
CA LEU A 138 -4.51 22.06 -12.80
C LEU A 138 -4.54 21.35 -11.44
N PRO A 139 -3.63 21.67 -10.51
CA PRO A 139 -3.78 21.31 -9.11
C PRO A 139 -5.11 21.85 -8.57
N SER A 140 -5.91 20.99 -7.95
CA SER A 140 -7.24 21.38 -7.49
C SER A 140 -7.48 21.01 -6.03
N TRP A 141 -6.73 20.04 -5.47
CA TRP A 141 -6.93 19.51 -4.14
C TRP A 141 -5.58 19.23 -3.48
N GLY A 142 -5.45 19.63 -2.22
CA GLY A 142 -4.35 19.20 -1.37
C GLY A 142 -4.69 17.91 -0.62
N CYS A 143 -3.67 17.20 -0.14
CA CYS A 143 -3.82 16.01 0.68
C CYS A 143 -3.17 16.23 2.04
N TYR A 144 -3.95 16.03 3.09
CA TYR A 144 -3.56 16.29 4.47
C TYR A 144 -3.74 15.05 5.33
N THR A 145 -2.85 14.85 6.29
CA THR A 145 -3.04 13.85 7.34
C THR A 145 -4.22 14.25 8.25
N LEU A 146 -4.70 13.32 9.07
CA LEU A 146 -5.82 13.58 9.99
C LEU A 146 -5.49 14.67 11.04
N ASP A 147 -4.21 14.89 11.33
CA ASP A 147 -3.71 15.94 12.22
C ASP A 147 -3.31 17.23 11.47
N GLY A 148 -3.60 17.30 10.16
CA GLY A 148 -3.49 18.51 9.35
C GLY A 148 -2.13 18.74 8.69
N GLN A 149 -1.23 17.75 8.68
CA GLN A 149 0.06 17.88 8.01
C GLN A 149 -0.15 17.82 6.48
N ASP A 150 0.43 18.78 5.76
CA ASP A 150 0.40 18.85 4.30
C ASP A 150 1.41 17.86 3.70
N LEU A 151 0.91 16.83 3.04
CA LEU A 151 1.75 15.76 2.49
C LEU A 151 2.49 16.18 1.22
N GLU A 152 2.04 17.22 0.50
CA GLU A 152 2.77 17.78 -0.62
C GLU A 152 4.06 18.49 -0.15
N GLN A 153 4.04 19.05 1.04
CA GLN A 153 5.23 19.70 1.64
C GLN A 153 6.16 18.69 2.30
N THR A 154 5.63 17.66 2.95
CA THR A 154 6.40 16.82 3.84
C THR A 154 6.68 15.42 3.31
N GLY A 155 5.87 14.94 2.35
CA GLY A 155 5.89 13.53 1.97
C GLY A 155 5.51 12.60 3.13
N VAL A 156 5.84 11.33 2.99
CA VAL A 156 5.65 10.30 4.02
C VAL A 156 7.02 9.77 4.45
N ALA A 157 7.41 10.08 5.67
CA ALA A 157 8.65 9.58 6.24
C ALA A 157 8.49 8.11 6.68
N PRO A 158 9.52 7.24 6.46
CA PRO A 158 9.52 5.89 6.96
C PRO A 158 9.69 5.84 8.48
N ASP A 159 9.33 4.70 9.09
CA ASP A 159 9.63 4.41 10.49
C ASP A 159 11.11 4.04 10.68
N LEU A 160 11.71 3.42 9.66
CA LEU A 160 13.12 3.04 9.61
C LEU A 160 13.72 3.48 8.28
N SER A 161 14.68 4.40 8.37
CA SER A 161 15.40 4.88 7.19
C SER A 161 16.55 3.94 6.83
N LEU A 162 16.73 3.66 5.52
CA LEU A 162 17.85 2.87 5.00
C LEU A 162 19.13 3.70 4.79
N ILE A 163 19.13 4.99 5.07
CA ILE A 163 20.30 5.87 4.89
C ILE A 163 21.42 5.54 5.89
N HIS A 164 21.13 4.75 6.92
CA HIS A 164 22.06 4.43 8.01
C HIS A 164 22.38 2.93 8.13
N ILE A 165 22.18 2.16 7.05
CA ILE A 165 22.58 0.75 7.01
C ILE A 165 23.75 0.57 6.05
#